data_4d523ace5dfc05776cdd30565721d1d7
#
_entry.id   4d523ace5dfc05776cdd30565721d1d7
#
_cell.length_a   1.000
_cell.length_b   1.000
_cell.length_c   1.000
_cell.angle_alpha   90.00
_cell.angle_beta   90.00
_cell.angle_gamma   90.00
#
_symmetry.space_group_name_H-M   'P 1'
#
loop_
_entity.id
_entity.type
_entity.pdbx_description
1 polymer ?
#
loop_
_entity_poly.entity_id
_entity_poly.type
_entity_poly.pdbx_seq_one_letter_code
_entity_poly.pdbx_strand_id
1 'polypeptide(L)'
;MIDKFNGFFYLIVFLIHFIGFGVYAYQMIIGNQNFRAKFEIDETAATIMRMAGAIFFGSFLMALYIMFVRPNGVEGTWAFFNLIFVQNICVLLVNTYSLKIDKTGVKNDSNEAIIAPLVFTILSAVLIFGLSDKIYI
;
A
#
# COMPACT_ATOMS: atom_id res chain seq x y z
N MET A 1 18.88 12.80 4.80
CA MET A 1 17.76 11.88 4.43
C MET A 1 17.82 10.57 5.19
N ILE A 2 18.96 9.87 5.20
CA ILE A 2 19.13 8.58 5.90
C ILE A 2 18.80 8.69 7.39
N ASP A 3 19.30 9.75 8.05
CA ASP A 3 19.07 9.97 9.49
C ASP A 3 17.59 10.18 9.85
N LYS A 4 16.77 10.65 8.89
CA LYS A 4 15.33 10.79 9.08
C LYS A 4 14.61 9.44 9.23
N PHE A 5 15.23 8.34 8.79
CA PHE A 5 14.65 7.00 8.73
C PHE A 5 15.37 5.95 9.61
N ASN A 6 16.09 6.34 10.65
CA ASN A 6 16.88 5.42 11.49
C ASN A 6 17.85 4.53 10.68
N GLY A 7 18.41 5.07 9.61
CA GLY A 7 19.39 4.39 8.78
C GLY A 7 18.88 3.97 7.40
N PHE A 8 19.82 3.45 6.63
CA PHE A 8 19.61 3.11 5.21
C PHE A 8 18.59 1.98 5.01
N PHE A 9 18.56 1.01 5.92
CA PHE A 9 17.66 -0.14 5.84
C PHE A 9 16.18 0.30 5.86
N TYR A 10 15.78 1.11 6.84
CA TYR A 10 14.37 1.56 6.93
C TYR A 10 14.00 2.54 5.83
N LEU A 11 14.94 3.31 5.32
CA LEU A 11 14.72 4.12 4.11
C LEU A 11 14.39 3.24 2.90
N ILE A 12 15.12 2.14 2.70
CA ILE A 12 14.85 1.19 1.59
C ILE A 12 13.48 0.53 1.79
N VAL A 13 13.17 0.05 3.00
CA VAL A 13 11.85 -0.55 3.29
C VAL A 13 10.72 0.44 3.00
N PHE A 14 10.88 1.70 3.39
CA PHE A 14 9.93 2.77 3.10
C PHE A 14 9.76 2.98 1.58
N LEU A 15 10.87 3.06 0.84
CA LEU A 15 10.82 3.24 -0.61
C LEU A 15 10.13 2.06 -1.31
N ILE A 16 10.47 0.83 -0.97
CA ILE A 16 9.85 -0.37 -1.56
C ILE A 16 8.35 -0.36 -1.30
N HIS A 17 7.94 -0.09 -0.06
CA HIS A 17 6.53 -0.06 0.32
C HIS A 17 5.75 0.99 -0.48
N PHE A 18 6.20 2.24 -0.48
CA PHE A 18 5.42 3.32 -1.08
C PHE A 18 5.57 3.43 -2.60
N ILE A 19 6.69 3.01 -3.19
CA ILE A 19 6.79 2.82 -4.64
C ILE A 19 5.80 1.73 -5.08
N GLY A 20 5.67 0.64 -4.32
CA GLY A 20 4.64 -0.37 -4.56
C GLY A 20 3.23 0.22 -4.58
N PHE A 21 2.89 1.10 -3.64
CA PHE A 21 1.61 1.83 -3.64
C PHE A 21 1.44 2.69 -4.89
N GLY A 22 2.49 3.40 -5.31
CA GLY A 22 2.50 4.18 -6.56
C GLY A 22 2.26 3.32 -7.80
N VAL A 23 2.87 2.14 -7.86
CA VAL A 23 2.69 1.17 -8.96
C VAL A 23 1.24 0.67 -9.00
N TYR A 24 0.66 0.26 -7.87
CA TYR A 24 -0.74 -0.15 -7.81
C TYR A 24 -1.69 0.99 -8.16
N ALA A 25 -1.44 2.20 -7.67
CA ALA A 25 -2.21 3.38 -8.03
C ALA A 25 -2.19 3.61 -9.55
N TYR A 26 -1.02 3.58 -10.17
CA TYR A 26 -0.88 3.72 -11.62
C TYR A 26 -1.66 2.65 -12.37
N GLN A 27 -1.48 1.39 -11.99
CA GLN A 27 -2.16 0.26 -12.63
C GLN A 27 -3.69 0.33 -12.49
N MET A 28 -4.20 0.72 -11.33
CA MET A 28 -5.64 0.78 -11.07
C MET A 28 -6.29 2.01 -11.72
N ILE A 29 -5.59 3.13 -11.87
CA ILE A 29 -6.14 4.40 -12.38
C ILE A 29 -5.92 4.50 -13.89
N ILE A 30 -4.67 4.47 -14.34
CA ILE A 30 -4.26 4.71 -15.73
C ILE A 30 -4.20 3.40 -16.50
N GLY A 31 -3.47 2.42 -15.99
CA GLY A 31 -3.33 1.08 -16.54
C GLY A 31 -4.55 0.16 -16.30
N ASN A 32 -5.71 0.73 -16.01
CA ASN A 32 -6.91 0.03 -15.56
C ASN A 32 -7.34 -1.12 -16.48
N GLN A 33 -7.26 -0.94 -17.79
CA GLN A 33 -7.63 -1.96 -18.76
C GLN A 33 -6.73 -3.20 -18.63
N ASN A 34 -5.42 -3.03 -18.58
CA ASN A 34 -4.46 -4.13 -18.45
C ASN A 34 -4.56 -4.81 -17.09
N PHE A 35 -4.77 -4.03 -16.02
CA PHE A 35 -4.94 -4.55 -14.67
C PHE A 35 -6.21 -5.42 -14.58
N ARG A 36 -7.33 -4.94 -15.13
CA ARG A 36 -8.58 -5.72 -15.18
C ARG A 36 -8.43 -7.00 -16.01
N ALA A 37 -7.78 -6.91 -17.17
CA ALA A 37 -7.53 -8.09 -18.01
C ALA A 37 -6.70 -9.15 -17.28
N LYS A 38 -5.67 -8.73 -16.52
CA LYS A 38 -4.83 -9.62 -15.72
C LYS A 38 -5.62 -10.43 -14.68
N PHE A 39 -6.58 -9.79 -14.03
CA PHE A 39 -7.39 -10.40 -12.97
C PHE A 39 -8.79 -10.85 -13.44
N GLU A 40 -9.05 -10.81 -14.74
CA GLU A 40 -10.35 -11.14 -15.35
C GLU A 40 -11.54 -10.36 -14.74
N ILE A 41 -11.29 -9.08 -14.41
CA ILE A 41 -12.28 -8.19 -13.79
C ILE A 41 -13.11 -7.53 -14.89
N ASP A 42 -14.44 -7.53 -14.70
CA ASP A 42 -15.38 -6.95 -15.63
C ASP A 42 -15.19 -5.41 -15.79
N GLU A 43 -15.54 -4.92 -17.00
CA GLU A 43 -15.41 -3.49 -17.33
C GLU A 43 -16.26 -2.59 -16.42
N THR A 44 -17.40 -3.07 -15.95
CA THR A 44 -18.28 -2.34 -15.05
C THR A 44 -17.62 -1.95 -13.72
N ALA A 45 -16.58 -2.67 -13.30
CA ALA A 45 -15.80 -2.37 -12.11
C ALA A 45 -14.73 -1.28 -12.29
N ALA A 46 -14.53 -0.77 -13.51
CA ALA A 46 -13.43 0.16 -13.82
C ALA A 46 -13.43 1.43 -12.94
N THR A 47 -14.60 2.02 -12.71
CA THR A 47 -14.72 3.24 -11.90
C THR A 47 -14.40 2.98 -10.43
N ILE A 48 -14.93 1.89 -9.86
CA ILE A 48 -14.67 1.50 -8.47
C ILE A 48 -13.19 1.21 -8.25
N MET A 49 -12.55 0.54 -9.22
CA MET A 49 -11.10 0.29 -9.16
C MET A 49 -10.28 1.57 -9.19
N ARG A 50 -10.65 2.57 -10.00
CA ARG A 50 -9.99 3.88 -10.01
C ARG A 50 -10.14 4.59 -8.66
N MET A 51 -11.31 4.50 -8.04
CA MET A 51 -11.54 5.05 -6.70
C MET A 51 -10.66 4.36 -5.65
N ALA A 52 -10.54 3.03 -5.69
CA ALA A 52 -9.61 2.30 -4.84
C ALA A 52 -8.14 2.68 -5.12
N GLY A 53 -7.76 2.82 -6.37
CA GLY A 53 -6.44 3.30 -6.78
C GLY A 53 -6.10 4.70 -6.25
N ALA A 54 -7.10 5.59 -6.14
CA ALA A 54 -6.91 6.92 -5.59
C ALA A 54 -6.49 6.91 -4.11
N ILE A 55 -6.91 5.90 -3.33
CA ILE A 55 -6.48 5.73 -1.93
C ILE A 55 -4.98 5.40 -1.86
N PHE A 56 -4.52 4.48 -2.71
CA PHE A 56 -3.08 4.18 -2.83
C PHE A 56 -2.28 5.38 -3.31
N PHE A 57 -2.83 6.13 -4.26
CA PHE A 57 -2.19 7.35 -4.78
C PHE A 57 -2.05 8.42 -3.69
N GLY A 58 -3.09 8.68 -2.90
CA GLY A 58 -3.03 9.61 -1.76
C GLY A 58 -1.97 9.20 -0.74
N SER A 59 -1.89 7.91 -0.41
CA SER A 59 -0.86 7.37 0.50
C SER A 59 0.55 7.53 -0.07
N PHE A 60 0.74 7.30 -1.36
CA PHE A 60 2.01 7.54 -2.06
C PHE A 60 2.41 9.01 -2.04
N LEU A 61 1.49 9.94 -2.34
CA LEU A 61 1.76 11.37 -2.27
C LEU A 61 2.13 11.83 -0.85
N MET A 62 1.46 11.30 0.18
CA MET A 62 1.82 11.59 1.57
C MET A 62 3.21 11.08 1.92
N ALA A 63 3.59 9.90 1.43
CA ALA A 63 4.95 9.38 1.61
C ALA A 63 6.01 10.29 0.95
N LEU A 64 5.76 10.78 -0.26
CA LEU A 64 6.63 11.76 -0.92
C LEU A 64 6.74 13.07 -0.12
N TYR A 65 5.62 13.56 0.41
CA TYR A 65 5.60 14.73 1.28
C TYR A 65 6.47 14.53 2.53
N ILE A 66 6.32 13.39 3.22
CA ILE A 66 7.11 13.05 4.40
C ILE A 66 8.60 13.00 4.06
N MET A 67 8.95 12.40 2.92
CA MET A 67 10.34 12.20 2.55
C MET A 67 11.04 13.50 2.09
N PHE A 68 10.37 14.30 1.24
CA PHE A 68 11.01 15.41 0.54
C PHE A 68 10.66 16.79 1.07
N VAL A 69 9.45 16.98 1.58
CA VAL A 69 8.95 18.31 1.97
C VAL A 69 9.04 18.53 3.46
N ARG A 70 8.73 17.51 4.26
CA ARG A 70 8.70 17.65 5.69
C ARG A 70 10.11 17.77 6.29
N PRO A 71 10.42 18.84 7.05
CA PRO A 71 11.78 19.06 7.60
C PRO A 71 12.23 17.89 8.51
N ASN A 72 11.34 17.43 9.37
CA ASN A 72 11.61 16.39 10.36
C ASN A 72 11.35 14.95 9.82
N GLY A 73 11.04 14.80 8.53
CA GLY A 73 10.81 13.49 7.93
C GLY A 73 9.67 12.71 8.63
N VAL A 74 10.01 11.54 9.19
CA VAL A 74 9.01 10.63 9.80
C VAL A 74 8.63 11.01 11.25
N GLU A 75 9.29 11.98 11.87
CA GLU A 75 8.99 12.35 13.27
C GLU A 75 7.52 12.76 13.45
N GLY A 76 6.86 12.21 14.48
CA GLY A 76 5.48 12.53 14.80
C GLY A 76 4.45 12.10 13.75
N THR A 77 4.76 11.11 12.90
CA THR A 77 3.87 10.63 11.84
C THR A 77 3.17 9.31 12.16
N TRP A 78 3.06 8.97 13.44
CA TRP A 78 2.47 7.71 13.91
C TRP A 78 1.10 7.43 13.30
N ALA A 79 0.24 8.44 13.18
CA ALA A 79 -1.10 8.27 12.62
C ALA A 79 -1.08 7.78 11.17
N PHE A 80 -0.16 8.32 10.35
CA PHE A 80 0.02 7.87 8.97
C PHE A 80 0.49 6.42 8.91
N PHE A 81 1.56 6.06 9.64
CA PHE A 81 2.10 4.69 9.60
C PHE A 81 1.10 3.66 10.14
N ASN A 82 0.42 3.96 11.24
CA ASN A 82 -0.60 3.07 11.78
C ASN A 82 -1.80 2.92 10.83
N LEU A 83 -2.25 4.01 10.20
CA LEU A 83 -3.33 3.95 9.20
C LEU A 83 -2.93 3.04 8.03
N ILE A 84 -1.72 3.19 7.49
CA ILE A 84 -1.21 2.35 6.39
C ILE A 84 -1.14 0.88 6.81
N PHE A 85 -0.68 0.59 8.02
CA PHE A 85 -0.61 -0.78 8.53
C PHE A 85 -2.01 -1.42 8.64
N VAL A 86 -2.96 -0.71 9.25
CA VAL A 86 -4.35 -1.18 9.36
C VAL A 86 -4.98 -1.35 7.98
N GLN A 87 -4.75 -0.41 7.06
CA GLN A 87 -5.22 -0.50 5.68
C GLN A 87 -4.70 -1.76 4.98
N ASN A 88 -3.41 -2.07 5.13
CA ASN A 88 -2.81 -3.28 4.54
C ASN A 88 -3.42 -4.57 5.12
N ILE A 89 -3.63 -4.62 6.44
CA ILE A 89 -4.32 -5.76 7.09
C ILE A 89 -5.74 -5.89 6.55
N CYS A 90 -6.50 -4.80 6.44
CA CYS A 90 -7.86 -4.84 5.93
C CYS A 90 -7.91 -5.34 4.48
N VAL A 91 -7.00 -4.86 3.62
CA VAL A 91 -6.91 -5.34 2.23
C VAL A 91 -6.56 -6.83 2.19
N LEU A 92 -5.62 -7.28 3.01
CA LEU A 92 -5.25 -8.70 3.11
C LEU A 92 -6.45 -9.56 3.54
N LEU A 93 -7.18 -9.15 4.56
CA LEU A 93 -8.34 -9.88 5.07
C LEU A 93 -9.47 -9.93 4.04
N VAL A 94 -9.80 -8.79 3.43
CA VAL A 94 -10.89 -8.70 2.43
C VAL A 94 -10.54 -9.51 1.19
N ASN A 95 -9.31 -9.42 0.68
CA ASN A 95 -8.89 -10.19 -0.48
C ASN A 95 -8.88 -11.70 -0.17
N THR A 96 -8.42 -12.10 1.01
CA THR A 96 -8.44 -13.50 1.43
C THR A 96 -9.88 -14.01 1.52
N TYR A 97 -10.78 -13.25 2.15
CA TYR A 97 -12.19 -13.59 2.22
C TYR A 97 -12.81 -13.74 0.82
N SER A 98 -12.60 -12.75 -0.05
CA SER A 98 -13.18 -12.73 -1.40
C SER A 98 -12.65 -13.85 -2.29
N LEU A 99 -11.38 -14.23 -2.16
CA LEU A 99 -10.76 -15.23 -3.03
C LEU A 99 -10.90 -16.67 -2.51
N LYS A 100 -11.01 -16.86 -1.21
CA LYS A 100 -10.98 -18.21 -0.61
C LYS A 100 -12.32 -18.63 0.01
N ILE A 101 -13.16 -17.69 0.42
CA ILE A 101 -14.41 -17.99 1.13
C ILE A 101 -15.63 -17.69 0.25
N ASP A 102 -15.90 -16.41 -0.05
CA ASP A 102 -17.12 -16.01 -0.77
C ASP A 102 -17.03 -16.34 -2.27
N LYS A 103 -15.93 -16.05 -2.92
CA LYS A 103 -15.65 -16.26 -4.36
C LYS A 103 -16.64 -15.60 -5.32
N THR A 104 -17.57 -14.80 -4.85
CA THR A 104 -18.53 -14.09 -5.69
C THR A 104 -17.81 -13.14 -6.66
N GLY A 105 -18.01 -13.32 -7.97
CA GLY A 105 -17.37 -12.49 -9.01
C GLY A 105 -15.90 -12.80 -9.27
N VAL A 106 -15.31 -13.80 -8.60
CA VAL A 106 -13.92 -14.21 -8.81
C VAL A 106 -13.86 -15.14 -10.03
N LYS A 107 -13.19 -14.69 -11.09
CA LYS A 107 -12.92 -15.50 -12.29
C LYS A 107 -11.47 -16.02 -12.30
N ASN A 108 -10.53 -15.25 -11.75
CA ASN A 108 -9.12 -15.61 -11.67
C ASN A 108 -8.69 -15.77 -10.20
N ASP A 109 -8.29 -16.95 -9.79
CA ASP A 109 -7.85 -17.30 -8.43
C ASP A 109 -6.34 -17.03 -8.25
N SER A 110 -5.85 -15.89 -8.73
CA SER A 110 -4.45 -15.50 -8.58
C SER A 110 -4.10 -15.22 -7.12
N ASN A 111 -3.07 -15.90 -6.61
CA ASN A 111 -2.57 -15.66 -5.26
C ASN A 111 -1.89 -14.28 -5.10
N GLU A 112 -1.59 -13.58 -6.18
CA GLU A 112 -0.97 -12.24 -6.12
C GLU A 112 -1.81 -11.25 -5.30
N ALA A 113 -3.14 -11.32 -5.43
CA ALA A 113 -4.05 -10.46 -4.69
C ALA A 113 -4.05 -10.70 -3.17
N ILE A 114 -3.46 -11.80 -2.69
CA ILE A 114 -3.23 -12.09 -1.27
C ILE A 114 -1.77 -11.81 -0.90
N ILE A 115 -0.83 -12.21 -1.74
CA ILE A 115 0.61 -12.09 -1.45
C ILE A 115 1.03 -10.62 -1.39
N ALA A 116 0.56 -9.77 -2.30
CA ALA A 116 0.94 -8.37 -2.32
C ALA A 116 0.54 -7.62 -1.02
N PRO A 117 -0.72 -7.65 -0.55
CA PRO A 117 -1.06 -7.02 0.72
C PRO A 117 -0.41 -7.69 1.93
N LEU A 118 -0.08 -8.97 1.89
CA LEU A 118 0.70 -9.62 2.93
C LEU A 118 2.11 -9.02 3.02
N VAL A 119 2.79 -8.87 1.89
CA VAL A 119 4.11 -8.24 1.82
C VAL A 119 4.04 -6.79 2.34
N PHE A 120 3.05 -6.00 1.90
CA PHE A 120 2.87 -4.63 2.38
C PHE A 120 2.57 -4.56 3.88
N THR A 121 1.81 -5.53 4.43
CA THR A 121 1.57 -5.62 5.87
C THR A 121 2.88 -5.86 6.63
N ILE A 122 3.73 -6.77 6.16
CA ILE A 122 5.03 -7.04 6.77
C ILE A 122 5.94 -5.80 6.70
N LEU A 123 6.03 -5.16 5.53
CA LEU A 123 6.85 -3.96 5.34
C LEU A 123 6.38 -2.80 6.24
N SER A 124 5.06 -2.58 6.36
CA SER A 124 4.52 -1.54 7.25
C SER A 124 4.75 -1.86 8.73
N ALA A 125 4.67 -3.14 9.14
CA ALA A 125 5.04 -3.56 10.49
C ALA A 125 6.52 -3.27 10.78
N VAL A 126 7.43 -3.62 9.86
CA VAL A 126 8.86 -3.34 9.98
C VAL A 126 9.11 -1.84 10.16
N LEU A 127 8.40 -0.99 9.40
CA LEU A 127 8.52 0.47 9.52
C LEU A 127 8.02 0.98 10.88
N ILE A 128 6.86 0.51 11.36
CA ILE A 128 6.32 0.93 12.66
C ILE A 128 7.26 0.55 13.79
N PHE A 129 7.73 -0.69 13.84
CA PHE A 129 8.64 -1.14 14.91
C PHE A 129 10.01 -0.49 14.81
N GLY A 130 10.57 -0.39 13.61
CA GLY A 130 11.92 0.13 13.41
C GLY A 130 12.05 1.65 13.45
N LEU A 131 10.94 2.38 13.31
CA LEU A 131 10.89 3.85 13.41
C LEU A 131 10.13 4.31 14.65
N SER A 132 9.79 3.42 15.58
CA SER A 132 8.93 3.72 16.72
C SER A 132 9.45 4.88 17.58
N ASP A 133 10.75 4.99 17.75
CA ASP A 133 11.43 6.06 18.47
C ASP A 133 11.28 7.45 17.81
N LYS A 134 10.90 7.49 16.54
CA LYS A 134 10.68 8.73 15.78
C LYS A 134 9.21 9.01 15.51
N ILE A 135 8.46 8.01 15.10
CA ILE A 135 7.07 8.23 14.69
C ILE A 135 6.13 8.55 15.85
N TYR A 136 6.46 8.11 17.07
CA TYR A 136 5.63 8.33 18.27
C TYR A 136 6.10 9.50 19.17
N ILE A 137 6.96 10.36 18.70
CA ILE A 137 7.40 11.57 19.42
C ILE A 137 6.33 12.65 19.33
#